data_aedc883747135168b21b154247465cce
#
_entry.id   aedc883747135168b21b154247465cce
#
_cell.length_a   1.000
_cell.length_b   1.000
_cell.length_c   1.000
_cell.angle_alpha   90.00
_cell.angle_beta   90.00
_cell.angle_gamma   90.00
#
_symmetry.space_group_name_H-M   'P 1'
#
loop_
_entity.id
_entity.type
_entity.pdbx_description
1 polymer ?
#
loop_
_entity_poly.entity_id
_entity_poly.type
_entity_poly.pdbx_seq_one_letter_code
_entity_poly.pdbx_strand_id
1 'polypeptide(L)'
;MENIWDNKLIHSFCRPYNNIIFFSFNIVLILVRKPQNSDLMSDILSFLYPWTLAFHIVSVISWMAGLFYLPRLFVHHVEQAKEVKGLPVVFDMMEYKLLRVIMNPAMIATWVFGLILVLTPGVVDWSMIWPWTKLFGVVGMSWFHHWLALRRKDLAAGVNTVTGRGFRIMNEVPTVLMIVIVFSVVLKF
;
A
#
# COMPACT_ATOMS: atom_id res chain seq x y z
N MET A 1 -7.82 33.36 -21.51
CA MET A 1 -6.87 32.23 -21.47
C MET A 1 -7.62 31.07 -20.84
N GLU A 2 -8.11 30.22 -21.74
CA GLU A 2 -9.07 29.16 -21.42
C GLU A 2 -8.38 27.97 -20.72
N ASN A 3 -9.11 27.39 -19.80
CA ASN A 3 -8.75 26.24 -19.00
C ASN A 3 -8.49 24.99 -19.87
N ILE A 4 -7.23 24.67 -20.13
CA ILE A 4 -6.76 23.49 -20.89
C ILE A 4 -6.55 22.31 -19.94
N TRP A 5 -7.45 22.10 -19.02
CA TRP A 5 -7.53 20.84 -18.25
C TRP A 5 -8.89 20.22 -18.47
N ASP A 6 -9.02 19.61 -19.65
CA ASP A 6 -10.23 18.90 -20.05
C ASP A 6 -10.60 17.81 -19.02
N ASN A 7 -11.77 17.94 -18.42
CA ASN A 7 -12.44 16.99 -17.52
C ASN A 7 -12.51 15.55 -18.08
N LYS A 8 -12.30 15.35 -19.38
CA LYS A 8 -12.30 14.02 -20.04
C LYS A 8 -11.11 13.14 -19.66
N LEU A 9 -9.93 13.72 -19.37
CA LEU A 9 -8.78 12.94 -18.91
C LEU A 9 -8.93 12.44 -17.48
N ILE A 10 -9.62 13.20 -16.62
CA ILE A 10 -9.89 12.81 -15.22
C ILE A 10 -10.87 11.64 -15.16
N HIS A 11 -11.90 11.60 -16.02
CA HIS A 11 -12.87 10.50 -16.06
C HIS A 11 -12.31 9.20 -16.66
N SER A 12 -11.36 9.27 -17.57
CA SER A 12 -10.74 8.07 -18.18
C SER A 12 -9.77 7.35 -17.24
N PHE A 13 -9.21 8.06 -16.23
CA PHE A 13 -8.30 7.48 -15.24
C PHE A 13 -8.99 6.98 -13.96
N CYS A 14 -10.29 7.21 -13.82
CA CYS A 14 -11.09 6.76 -12.66
C CYS A 14 -11.70 5.36 -12.84
N ARG A 15 -11.12 4.45 -13.64
CA ARG A 15 -11.55 3.05 -13.64
C ARG A 15 -11.26 2.40 -12.29
N PRO A 16 -12.20 1.58 -11.78
CA PRO A 16 -12.26 1.22 -10.38
C PRO A 16 -11.07 0.36 -9.95
N TYR A 17 -10.58 0.66 -8.77
CA TYR A 17 -9.55 -0.02 -8.00
C TYR A 17 -9.77 -1.53 -7.80
N ASN A 18 -10.98 -2.03 -8.04
CA ASN A 18 -11.35 -3.45 -7.92
C ASN A 18 -10.53 -4.37 -8.84
N ASN A 19 -10.01 -3.85 -9.97
CA ASN A 19 -9.23 -4.66 -10.89
C ASN A 19 -7.81 -4.99 -10.38
N ILE A 20 -7.23 -4.18 -9.48
CA ILE A 20 -5.86 -4.41 -9.02
C ILE A 20 -5.82 -5.52 -7.97
N ILE A 21 -6.78 -5.55 -7.05
CA ILE A 21 -6.92 -6.64 -6.07
C ILE A 21 -7.29 -7.94 -6.80
N PHE A 22 -8.19 -7.86 -7.78
CA PHE A 22 -8.58 -9.01 -8.63
C PHE A 22 -7.42 -9.52 -9.49
N PHE A 23 -6.58 -8.63 -10.02
CA PHE A 23 -5.39 -8.98 -10.79
C PHE A 23 -4.33 -9.65 -9.92
N SER A 24 -4.08 -9.14 -8.72
CA SER A 24 -3.18 -9.77 -7.74
C SER A 24 -3.68 -11.16 -7.33
N PHE A 25 -4.99 -11.31 -7.12
CA PHE A 25 -5.60 -12.60 -6.75
C PHE A 25 -5.54 -13.62 -7.89
N ASN A 26 -5.71 -13.20 -9.14
CA ASN A 26 -5.57 -14.09 -10.30
C ASN A 26 -4.11 -14.51 -10.56
N ILE A 27 -3.13 -13.63 -10.33
CA ILE A 27 -1.71 -14.02 -10.37
C ILE A 27 -1.41 -15.08 -9.32
N VAL A 28 -1.97 -14.96 -8.11
CA VAL A 28 -1.85 -15.97 -7.06
C VAL A 28 -2.44 -17.32 -7.50
N LEU A 29 -3.63 -17.31 -8.10
CA LEU A 29 -4.27 -18.53 -8.61
C LEU A 29 -3.48 -19.19 -9.76
N ILE A 30 -2.85 -18.41 -10.62
CA ILE A 30 -1.99 -18.92 -11.71
C ILE A 30 -0.70 -19.51 -11.13
N LEU A 31 -0.11 -18.90 -10.10
CA LEU A 31 1.12 -19.38 -9.45
C LEU A 31 0.87 -20.59 -8.53
N VAL A 32 -0.32 -20.74 -7.97
CA VAL A 32 -0.72 -21.88 -7.12
C VAL A 32 -1.05 -23.13 -7.95
N ARG A 33 -1.28 -23.01 -9.27
CA ARG A 33 -1.48 -24.17 -10.15
C ARG A 33 -0.15 -24.93 -10.28
N LYS A 34 0.00 -25.98 -9.45
CA LYS A 34 1.20 -26.82 -9.32
C LYS A 34 1.75 -27.19 -10.70
N PRO A 35 2.93 -26.68 -11.11
CA PRO A 35 3.54 -27.09 -12.37
C PRO A 35 4.10 -28.51 -12.25
N GLN A 36 4.09 -29.23 -13.34
CA GLN A 36 4.57 -30.63 -13.44
C GLN A 36 6.11 -30.75 -13.24
N ASN A 37 6.85 -29.63 -13.16
CA ASN A 37 8.29 -29.52 -12.87
C ASN A 37 8.53 -28.80 -11.54
N SER A 38 8.09 -29.40 -10.44
CA SER A 38 8.18 -28.83 -9.09
C SER A 38 9.63 -28.52 -8.66
N ASP A 39 10.59 -29.31 -9.10
CA ASP A 39 11.99 -29.19 -8.67
C ASP A 39 12.69 -28.00 -9.34
N LEU A 40 12.54 -27.82 -10.63
CA LEU A 40 13.12 -26.67 -11.34
C LEU A 40 12.57 -25.32 -10.85
N MET A 41 11.26 -25.25 -10.56
CA MET A 41 10.64 -24.02 -10.03
C MET A 41 11.16 -23.69 -8.63
N SER A 42 11.29 -24.69 -7.75
CA SER A 42 11.83 -24.51 -6.40
C SER A 42 13.29 -24.03 -6.42
N ASP A 43 14.10 -24.56 -7.32
CA ASP A 43 15.51 -24.17 -7.49
C ASP A 43 15.64 -22.72 -7.98
N ILE A 44 14.82 -22.32 -8.96
CA ILE A 44 14.78 -20.92 -9.45
C ILE A 44 14.35 -19.96 -8.32
N LEU A 45 13.31 -20.29 -7.58
CA LEU A 45 12.83 -19.45 -6.47
C LEU A 45 13.88 -19.31 -5.36
N SER A 46 14.58 -20.42 -5.04
CA SER A 46 15.64 -20.42 -4.04
C SER A 46 16.86 -19.61 -4.49
N PHE A 47 17.24 -19.68 -5.76
CA PHE A 47 18.30 -18.88 -6.33
C PHE A 47 17.97 -17.37 -6.32
N LEU A 48 16.71 -17.02 -6.61
CA LEU A 48 16.26 -15.62 -6.65
C LEU A 48 15.90 -15.06 -5.27
N TYR A 49 15.88 -15.88 -4.21
CA TYR A 49 15.46 -15.49 -2.86
C TYR A 49 16.10 -14.19 -2.34
N PRO A 50 17.44 -13.99 -2.38
CA PRO A 50 18.05 -12.78 -1.83
C PRO A 50 17.60 -11.51 -2.56
N TRP A 51 17.42 -11.57 -3.87
CA TRP A 51 16.95 -10.45 -4.68
C TRP A 51 15.47 -10.15 -4.41
N THR A 52 14.64 -11.19 -4.37
CA THR A 52 13.21 -11.06 -4.05
C THR A 52 13.00 -10.48 -2.67
N LEU A 53 13.79 -10.92 -1.68
CA LEU A 53 13.75 -10.39 -0.32
C LEU A 53 14.17 -8.92 -0.28
N ALA A 54 15.24 -8.55 -0.97
CA ALA A 54 15.72 -7.17 -1.03
C ALA A 54 14.67 -6.24 -1.65
N PHE A 55 14.08 -6.62 -2.79
CA PHE A 55 13.01 -5.84 -3.43
C PHE A 55 11.75 -5.77 -2.57
N HIS A 56 11.39 -6.85 -1.86
CA HIS A 56 10.29 -6.85 -0.91
C HIS A 56 10.51 -5.81 0.19
N ILE A 57 11.69 -5.82 0.81
CA ILE A 57 12.03 -4.88 1.90
C ILE A 57 11.99 -3.43 1.41
N VAL A 58 12.59 -3.12 0.27
CA VAL A 58 12.57 -1.77 -0.32
C VAL A 58 11.15 -1.30 -0.61
N SER A 59 10.32 -2.19 -1.14
CA SER A 59 8.91 -1.90 -1.43
C SER A 59 8.11 -1.64 -0.15
N VAL A 60 8.32 -2.45 0.90
CA VAL A 60 7.70 -2.24 2.23
C VAL A 60 8.09 -0.89 2.80
N ILE A 61 9.38 -0.55 2.80
CA ILE A 61 9.87 0.75 3.33
C ILE A 61 9.23 1.90 2.56
N SER A 62 9.19 1.85 1.24
CA SER A 62 8.59 2.90 0.41
C SER A 62 7.09 3.05 0.66
N TRP A 63 6.37 1.94 0.79
CA TRP A 63 4.94 1.94 1.11
C TRP A 63 4.67 2.51 2.50
N MET A 64 5.41 2.06 3.52
CA MET A 64 5.28 2.52 4.90
C MET A 64 5.57 4.01 5.04
N ALA A 65 6.61 4.53 4.35
CA ALA A 65 6.91 5.96 4.33
C ALA A 65 5.70 6.78 3.85
N GLY A 66 5.03 6.32 2.79
CA GLY A 66 3.80 6.96 2.31
C GLY A 66 2.63 6.86 3.28
N LEU A 67 2.43 5.70 3.91
CA LEU A 67 1.36 5.48 4.90
C LEU A 67 1.50 6.39 6.13
N PHE A 68 2.73 6.71 6.55
CA PHE A 68 2.98 7.66 7.65
C PHE A 68 2.89 9.12 7.22
N TYR A 69 3.25 9.43 5.97
CA TYR A 69 3.33 10.81 5.52
C TYR A 69 1.99 11.37 5.04
N LEU A 70 1.20 10.57 4.35
CA LEU A 70 -0.07 11.02 3.76
C LEU A 70 -1.08 11.55 4.80
N PRO A 71 -1.31 10.90 5.97
CA PRO A 71 -2.20 11.45 6.99
C PRO A 71 -1.72 12.80 7.55
N ARG A 72 -0.40 13.02 7.62
CA ARG A 72 0.17 14.32 8.05
C ARG A 72 -0.13 15.42 7.04
N LEU A 73 -0.06 15.12 5.73
CA LEU A 73 -0.48 16.06 4.69
C LEU A 73 -1.96 16.42 4.85
N PHE A 74 -2.82 15.44 5.14
CA PHE A 74 -4.25 15.69 5.38
C PHE A 74 -4.50 16.61 6.58
N VAL A 75 -3.72 16.46 7.67
CA VAL A 75 -3.80 17.39 8.81
C VAL A 75 -3.51 18.82 8.36
N HIS A 76 -2.41 19.03 7.64
CA HIS A 76 -2.04 20.37 7.14
C HIS A 76 -3.07 20.89 6.13
N HIS A 77 -3.58 20.04 5.25
CA HIS A 77 -4.62 20.41 4.30
C HIS A 77 -5.88 20.92 5.02
N VAL A 78 -6.35 20.22 6.06
CA VAL A 78 -7.57 20.59 6.80
C VAL A 78 -7.37 21.86 7.65
N GLU A 79 -6.21 22.01 8.29
CA GLU A 79 -5.94 23.07 9.26
C GLU A 79 -5.44 24.36 8.60
N GLN A 80 -4.58 24.29 7.57
CA GLN A 80 -3.91 25.43 6.98
C GLN A 80 -4.47 25.89 5.64
N ALA A 81 -5.18 25.03 4.91
CA ALA A 81 -5.68 25.35 3.58
C ALA A 81 -6.68 26.52 3.54
N LYS A 82 -7.29 26.85 4.69
CA LYS A 82 -8.24 27.96 4.82
C LYS A 82 -7.57 29.34 4.94
N GLU A 83 -6.30 29.35 5.33
CA GLU A 83 -5.59 30.61 5.66
C GLU A 83 -4.91 31.24 4.46
N VAL A 84 -4.51 30.46 3.46
CA VAL A 84 -3.73 30.93 2.31
C VAL A 84 -4.37 30.53 0.99
N LYS A 85 -4.67 31.51 0.14
CA LYS A 85 -5.19 31.28 -1.22
C LYS A 85 -4.17 30.46 -2.05
N GLY A 86 -4.64 29.37 -2.68
CA GLY A 86 -3.83 28.50 -3.53
C GLY A 86 -3.14 27.33 -2.80
N LEU A 87 -3.06 27.33 -1.48
CA LEU A 87 -2.46 26.25 -0.70
C LEU A 87 -3.23 24.92 -0.85
N PRO A 88 -4.57 24.88 -0.93
CA PRO A 88 -5.31 23.65 -1.18
C PRO A 88 -4.90 22.92 -2.45
N VAL A 89 -4.63 23.66 -3.52
CA VAL A 89 -4.21 23.09 -4.82
C VAL A 89 -2.85 22.42 -4.72
N VAL A 90 -1.93 23.02 -3.93
CA VAL A 90 -0.60 22.43 -3.70
C VAL A 90 -0.72 21.14 -2.92
N PHE A 91 -1.49 21.12 -1.84
CA PHE A 91 -1.73 19.91 -1.06
C PHE A 91 -2.40 18.81 -1.88
N ASP A 92 -3.44 19.11 -2.66
CA ASP A 92 -4.09 18.12 -3.53
C ASP A 92 -3.11 17.49 -4.51
N MET A 93 -2.24 18.29 -5.12
CA MET A 93 -1.20 17.79 -6.04
C MET A 93 -0.17 16.89 -5.30
N MET A 94 0.27 17.28 -4.10
CA MET A 94 1.23 16.48 -3.31
C MET A 94 0.62 15.15 -2.88
N GLU A 95 -0.60 15.17 -2.35
CA GLU A 95 -1.36 14.01 -1.91
C GLU A 95 -1.62 13.04 -3.08
N TYR A 96 -2.01 13.57 -4.24
CA TYR A 96 -2.23 12.79 -5.44
C TYR A 96 -0.94 12.09 -5.91
N LYS A 97 0.16 12.84 -6.01
CA LYS A 97 1.45 12.28 -6.46
C LYS A 97 1.97 11.24 -5.47
N LEU A 98 1.90 11.51 -4.18
CA LEU A 98 2.33 10.57 -3.15
C LEU A 98 1.55 9.26 -3.23
N LEU A 99 0.21 9.34 -3.30
CA LEU A 99 -0.64 8.15 -3.36
C LEU A 99 -0.44 7.38 -4.67
N ARG A 100 -0.46 8.07 -5.82
CA ARG A 100 -0.48 7.42 -7.14
C ARG A 100 0.89 6.96 -7.61
N VAL A 101 1.91 7.78 -7.40
CA VAL A 101 3.25 7.53 -7.96
C VAL A 101 4.12 6.71 -7.02
N ILE A 102 3.92 6.85 -5.70
CA ILE A 102 4.78 6.18 -4.70
C ILE A 102 4.03 5.05 -4.01
N MET A 103 2.91 5.36 -3.32
CA MET A 103 2.26 4.39 -2.44
C MET A 103 1.62 3.22 -3.19
N ASN A 104 0.91 3.48 -4.30
CA ASN A 104 0.26 2.43 -5.05
C ASN A 104 1.25 1.42 -5.66
N PRO A 105 2.29 1.85 -6.41
CA PRO A 105 3.29 0.93 -6.94
C PRO A 105 4.03 0.18 -5.83
N ALA A 106 4.37 0.85 -4.74
CA ALA A 106 5.06 0.24 -3.61
C ALA A 106 4.20 -0.83 -2.92
N MET A 107 2.90 -0.58 -2.72
CA MET A 107 1.95 -1.57 -2.19
C MET A 107 1.87 -2.80 -3.10
N ILE A 108 1.71 -2.60 -4.42
CA ILE A 108 1.63 -3.68 -5.39
C ILE A 108 2.92 -4.50 -5.38
N ALA A 109 4.08 -3.85 -5.42
CA ALA A 109 5.38 -4.50 -5.36
C ALA A 109 5.57 -5.28 -4.04
N THR A 110 5.13 -4.73 -2.90
CA THR A 110 5.15 -5.42 -1.61
C THR A 110 4.35 -6.72 -1.65
N TRP A 111 3.14 -6.71 -2.23
CA TRP A 111 2.32 -7.91 -2.38
C TRP A 111 2.96 -8.90 -3.35
N VAL A 112 3.42 -8.47 -4.52
CA VAL A 112 4.03 -9.35 -5.53
C VAL A 112 5.27 -10.06 -4.96
N PHE A 113 6.24 -9.31 -4.44
CA PHE A 113 7.44 -9.90 -3.88
C PHE A 113 7.15 -10.71 -2.60
N GLY A 114 6.21 -10.26 -1.78
CA GLY A 114 5.78 -10.99 -0.59
C GLY A 114 5.17 -12.35 -0.93
N LEU A 115 4.37 -12.45 -1.99
CA LEU A 115 3.80 -13.70 -2.46
C LEU A 115 4.86 -14.63 -3.04
N ILE A 116 5.81 -14.10 -3.81
CA ILE A 116 6.95 -14.90 -4.30
C ILE A 116 7.74 -15.50 -3.13
N LEU A 117 7.98 -14.72 -2.06
CA LEU A 117 8.65 -15.23 -0.86
C LEU A 117 7.84 -16.32 -0.16
N VAL A 118 6.51 -16.23 -0.10
CA VAL A 118 5.63 -17.27 0.46
C VAL A 118 5.71 -18.57 -0.34
N LEU A 119 5.87 -18.47 -1.67
CA LEU A 119 6.01 -19.63 -2.56
C LEU A 119 7.41 -20.23 -2.55
N THR A 120 8.41 -19.52 -2.02
CA THR A 120 9.80 -20.02 -1.94
C THR A 120 9.90 -21.09 -0.84
N PRO A 121 10.37 -22.31 -1.15
CA PRO A 121 10.47 -23.40 -0.19
C PRO A 121 11.33 -23.01 1.03
N GLY A 122 10.89 -23.40 2.23
CA GLY A 122 11.64 -23.18 3.46
C GLY A 122 11.59 -21.76 4.04
N VAL A 123 10.93 -20.79 3.38
CA VAL A 123 10.83 -19.41 3.87
C VAL A 123 9.71 -19.25 4.90
N VAL A 124 8.58 -19.90 4.69
CA VAL A 124 7.40 -19.79 5.58
C VAL A 124 7.05 -21.15 6.16
N ASP A 125 7.00 -21.21 7.47
CA ASP A 125 6.47 -22.35 8.21
C ASP A 125 5.04 -22.01 8.71
N TRP A 126 4.05 -22.61 8.10
CA TRP A 126 2.64 -22.38 8.39
C TRP A 126 2.16 -22.99 9.72
N SER A 127 2.99 -23.81 10.37
CA SER A 127 2.70 -24.34 11.70
C SER A 127 2.91 -23.30 12.81
N MET A 128 3.67 -22.25 12.53
CA MET A 128 3.94 -21.14 13.45
C MET A 128 2.86 -20.06 13.39
N ILE A 129 2.78 -19.24 14.43
CA ILE A 129 1.78 -18.16 14.54
C ILE A 129 2.19 -16.93 13.70
N TRP A 130 3.48 -16.67 13.55
CA TRP A 130 3.99 -15.44 12.90
C TRP A 130 3.50 -15.19 11.47
N PRO A 131 3.32 -16.21 10.57
CA PRO A 131 2.84 -15.96 9.23
C PRO A 131 1.39 -15.42 9.22
N TRP A 132 0.57 -15.94 10.11
CA TRP A 132 -0.82 -15.52 10.28
C TRP A 132 -0.90 -14.09 10.82
N THR A 133 -0.13 -13.78 11.87
CA THR A 133 -0.04 -12.42 12.44
C THR A 133 0.42 -11.42 11.39
N LYS A 134 1.46 -11.76 10.61
CA LYS A 134 1.93 -10.93 9.50
C LYS A 134 0.85 -10.74 8.44
N LEU A 135 0.16 -11.80 8.04
CA LEU A 135 -0.91 -11.74 7.03
C LEU A 135 -2.02 -10.77 7.47
N PHE A 136 -2.53 -10.93 8.70
CA PHE A 136 -3.56 -10.02 9.24
C PHE A 136 -3.06 -8.58 9.32
N GLY A 137 -1.82 -8.36 9.73
CA GLY A 137 -1.22 -7.03 9.77
C GLY A 137 -1.12 -6.38 8.38
N VAL A 138 -0.69 -7.13 7.34
CA VAL A 138 -0.59 -6.63 5.97
C VAL A 138 -1.96 -6.35 5.36
N VAL A 139 -2.97 -7.18 5.64
CA VAL A 139 -4.36 -6.93 5.24
C VAL A 139 -4.87 -5.64 5.92
N GLY A 140 -4.62 -5.46 7.21
CA GLY A 140 -4.95 -4.23 7.94
C GLY A 140 -4.28 -2.98 7.34
N MET A 141 -3.00 -3.08 6.96
CA MET A 141 -2.28 -2.01 6.25
C MET A 141 -2.89 -1.69 4.89
N SER A 142 -3.30 -2.72 4.13
CA SER A 142 -3.94 -2.55 2.83
C SER A 142 -5.32 -1.90 2.97
N TRP A 143 -6.08 -2.26 4.00
CA TRP A 143 -7.33 -1.59 4.35
C TRP A 143 -7.10 -0.11 4.69
N PHE A 144 -6.09 0.20 5.53
CA PHE A 144 -5.73 1.56 5.89
C PHE A 144 -5.30 2.39 4.67
N HIS A 145 -4.51 1.80 3.76
CA HIS A 145 -4.15 2.43 2.48
C HIS A 145 -5.40 2.80 1.66
N HIS A 146 -6.36 1.89 1.57
CA HIS A 146 -7.62 2.15 0.87
C HIS A 146 -8.44 3.26 1.54
N TRP A 147 -8.50 3.26 2.87
CA TRP A 147 -9.15 4.31 3.64
C TRP A 147 -8.52 5.69 3.36
N LEU A 148 -7.20 5.79 3.31
CA LEU A 148 -6.49 7.03 2.94
C LEU A 148 -6.85 7.48 1.51
N ALA A 149 -6.93 6.55 0.57
CA ALA A 149 -7.30 6.86 -0.81
C ALA A 149 -8.72 7.43 -0.92
N LEU A 150 -9.67 6.97 -0.08
CA LEU A 150 -11.01 7.53 0.01
C LEU A 150 -10.99 8.93 0.63
N ARG A 151 -10.28 9.11 1.76
CA ARG A 151 -10.17 10.43 2.42
C ARG A 151 -9.52 11.47 1.52
N ARG A 152 -8.53 11.07 0.73
CA ARG A 152 -7.95 11.96 -0.27
C ARG A 152 -8.99 12.44 -1.30
N LYS A 153 -9.88 11.55 -1.76
CA LYS A 153 -10.95 11.93 -2.68
C LYS A 153 -11.94 12.91 -2.05
N ASP A 154 -12.31 12.69 -0.77
CA ASP A 154 -13.20 13.56 -0.04
C ASP A 154 -12.60 14.96 0.16
N LEU A 155 -11.28 15.05 0.44
CA LEU A 155 -10.55 16.32 0.54
C LEU A 155 -10.54 17.04 -0.81
N ALA A 156 -10.21 16.37 -1.90
CA ALA A 156 -10.21 16.94 -3.24
C ALA A 156 -11.61 17.43 -3.70
N ALA A 157 -12.67 16.76 -3.26
CA ALA A 157 -14.05 17.15 -3.54
C ALA A 157 -14.59 18.24 -2.58
N GLY A 158 -13.83 18.61 -1.55
CA GLY A 158 -14.28 19.58 -0.53
C GLY A 158 -15.40 19.07 0.39
N VAL A 159 -15.64 17.75 0.42
CA VAL A 159 -16.69 17.11 1.24
C VAL A 159 -16.15 16.39 2.48
N ASN A 160 -14.89 16.65 2.83
CA ASN A 160 -14.25 16.01 3.97
C ASN A 160 -14.93 16.40 5.30
N THR A 161 -15.25 15.40 6.11
CA THR A 161 -15.82 15.53 7.45
C THR A 161 -14.84 15.20 8.57
N VAL A 162 -13.66 14.68 8.25
CA VAL A 162 -12.66 14.27 9.23
C VAL A 162 -11.84 15.47 9.67
N THR A 163 -11.72 15.66 10.97
CA THR A 163 -10.93 16.75 11.57
C THR A 163 -9.44 16.44 11.54
N GLY A 164 -8.57 17.46 11.65
CA GLY A 164 -7.12 17.28 11.77
C GLY A 164 -6.75 16.37 12.95
N ARG A 165 -7.47 16.45 14.10
CA ARG A 165 -7.27 15.53 15.24
C ARG A 165 -7.60 14.08 14.85
N GLY A 166 -8.66 13.85 14.06
CA GLY A 166 -9.01 12.52 13.57
C GLY A 166 -7.90 11.91 12.72
N PHE A 167 -7.30 12.68 11.81
CA PHE A 167 -6.17 12.22 11.01
C PHE A 167 -4.93 11.93 11.85
N ARG A 168 -4.65 12.71 12.91
CA ARG A 168 -3.54 12.43 13.84
C ARG A 168 -3.73 11.10 14.56
N ILE A 169 -4.93 10.81 15.06
CA ILE A 169 -5.23 9.53 15.72
C ILE A 169 -5.10 8.37 14.72
N MET A 170 -5.65 8.53 13.51
CA MET A 170 -5.56 7.49 12.49
C MET A 170 -4.12 7.25 12.03
N ASN A 171 -3.20 8.20 12.18
CA ASN A 171 -1.78 8.00 11.86
C ASN A 171 -1.07 7.02 12.80
N GLU A 172 -1.64 6.72 13.96
CA GLU A 172 -1.11 5.70 14.87
C GLU A 172 -1.40 4.27 14.39
N VAL A 173 -2.44 4.07 13.56
CA VAL A 173 -2.83 2.74 13.06
C VAL A 173 -1.69 2.05 12.32
N PRO A 174 -1.04 2.65 11.30
CA PRO A 174 0.07 2.00 10.62
C PRO A 174 1.29 1.79 11.54
N THR A 175 1.50 2.64 12.55
CA THR A 175 2.57 2.46 13.54
C THR A 175 2.37 1.19 14.34
N VAL A 176 1.18 0.99 14.89
CA VAL A 176 0.85 -0.21 15.69
C VAL A 176 0.94 -1.46 14.82
N LEU A 177 0.35 -1.45 13.63
CA LEU A 177 0.40 -2.59 12.71
C LEU A 177 1.84 -2.94 12.31
N MET A 178 2.69 -1.93 12.03
CA MET A 178 4.09 -2.14 11.72
C MET A 178 4.83 -2.83 12.87
N ILE A 179 4.65 -2.34 14.11
CA ILE A 179 5.27 -2.93 15.29
C ILE A 179 4.87 -4.41 15.41
N VAL A 180 3.59 -4.71 15.31
CA VAL A 180 3.07 -6.09 15.40
C VAL A 180 3.68 -6.98 14.31
N ILE A 181 3.72 -6.52 13.06
CA ILE A 181 4.30 -7.26 11.95
C ILE A 181 5.80 -7.52 12.17
N VAL A 182 6.56 -6.49 12.52
CA VAL A 182 8.02 -6.60 12.70
C VAL A 182 8.35 -7.56 13.84
N PHE A 183 7.70 -7.40 15.01
CA PHE A 183 7.92 -8.28 16.15
C PHE A 183 7.56 -9.73 15.82
N SER A 184 6.45 -9.98 15.13
CA SER A 184 6.06 -11.34 14.77
C SER A 184 7.07 -12.01 13.82
N VAL A 185 7.60 -11.28 12.86
CA VAL A 185 8.58 -11.81 11.89
C VAL A 185 9.96 -12.02 12.52
N VAL A 186 10.38 -11.15 13.42
CA VAL A 186 11.71 -11.22 14.07
C VAL A 186 11.74 -12.29 15.16
N LEU A 187 10.72 -12.33 16.02
CA LEU A 187 10.67 -13.27 17.14
C LEU A 187 10.19 -14.67 16.73
N LYS A 188 9.48 -14.79 15.60
CA LYS A 188 8.97 -16.08 15.05
C LYS A 188 8.24 -16.95 16.06
N PHE A 189 7.39 -16.33 16.89
CA PHE A 189 6.57 -17.04 17.88
C PHE A 189 5.34 -17.72 17.27
#